data_08b382e5b226a223c3b5d991e978a984
#
_entry.id   08b382e5b226a223c3b5d991e978a984
#
_cell.length_a   1.000
_cell.length_b   1.000
_cell.length_c   1.000
_cell.angle_alpha   90.00
_cell.angle_beta   90.00
_cell.angle_gamma   90.00
#
_symmetry.space_group_name_H-M   'P 1'
#
loop_
_entity.id
_entity.type
_entity.pdbx_description
1 polymer ?
#
loop_
_entity_poly.entity_id
_entity_poly.type
_entity_poly.pdbx_seq_one_letter_code
_entity_poly.pdbx_strand_id
1 'polypeptide(L)'
;MGCGDIGMRVADQLSPRVRLLALTSNATRAPQLRAHGVTPLNGNLDAPRTLRRLAGLATRVVHLAPPPANGWADTRTQSLAQALRMRARPRSVVYGSTTGVYGDCGGEWVAETRAVRAHSPRAQRRVDAEARMRFWGRGSGARVSILRIPGIYATNREGGTPRARLLKGVPVLRDEDDVYTNHIQADDLARACCLALWRGAAQRVYNVNDDSGLKMGDYFDVAADLYGLPRPQRIAREGAAEQLPLVLLSFMNESRRMHNQRMKTELGLRLRYPTVHSGLR
;
A
#
# COMPACT_ATOMS: atom_id res chain seq x y z
N MET A 1 -5.97 11.60 1.69
CA MET A 1 -6.97 11.00 0.77
C MET A 1 -6.91 9.50 0.95
N GLY A 2 -8.05 8.78 0.92
CA GLY A 2 -8.08 7.34 1.19
C GLY A 2 -7.87 7.03 2.68
N CYS A 3 -8.69 7.63 3.55
CA CYS A 3 -8.66 7.40 4.99
C CYS A 3 -9.39 6.08 5.35
N GLY A 4 -8.94 4.97 4.74
CA GLY A 4 -9.29 3.61 5.13
C GLY A 4 -8.49 3.16 6.36
N ASP A 5 -8.28 1.85 6.55
CA ASP A 5 -7.54 1.31 7.70
C ASP A 5 -6.16 1.98 7.90
N ILE A 6 -5.31 1.96 6.88
CA ILE A 6 -3.97 2.59 6.99
C ILE A 6 -4.06 4.10 7.20
N GLY A 7 -5.02 4.78 6.53
CA GLY A 7 -5.22 6.22 6.72
C GLY A 7 -5.66 6.58 8.13
N MET A 8 -6.46 5.73 8.79
CA MET A 8 -6.84 5.90 10.20
C MET A 8 -5.65 5.70 11.13
N ARG A 9 -4.83 4.64 10.93
CA ARG A 9 -3.59 4.43 11.71
C ARG A 9 -2.60 5.60 11.56
N VAL A 10 -2.50 6.19 10.37
CA VAL A 10 -1.72 7.42 10.15
C VAL A 10 -2.33 8.59 10.92
N ALA A 11 -3.65 8.72 10.93
CA ALA A 11 -4.34 9.77 11.66
C ALA A 11 -4.11 9.65 13.18
N ASP A 12 -4.23 8.47 13.74
CA ASP A 12 -4.00 8.21 15.17
C ASP A 12 -2.58 8.59 15.62
N GLN A 13 -1.58 8.34 14.75
CA GLN A 13 -0.20 8.72 15.03
C GLN A 13 0.07 10.23 14.95
N LEU A 14 -0.70 10.96 14.14
CA LEU A 14 -0.49 12.38 13.85
C LEU A 14 -1.44 13.32 14.62
N SER A 15 -2.64 12.86 14.97
CA SER A 15 -3.71 13.65 15.60
C SER A 15 -3.27 14.50 16.78
N PRO A 16 -2.43 14.00 17.71
CA PRO A 16 -2.00 14.82 18.84
C PRO A 16 -1.08 15.99 18.47
N ARG A 17 -0.55 16.03 17.24
CA ARG A 17 0.53 16.93 16.84
C ARG A 17 0.20 17.89 15.72
N VAL A 18 -0.80 17.57 14.89
CA VAL A 18 -1.14 18.36 13.72
C VAL A 18 -2.65 18.35 13.46
N ARG A 19 -3.16 19.42 12.83
CA ARG A 19 -4.54 19.46 12.35
C ARG A 19 -4.69 18.51 11.17
N LEU A 20 -5.60 17.55 11.27
CA LEU A 20 -5.86 16.54 10.25
C LEU A 20 -7.16 16.79 9.50
N LEU A 21 -7.10 16.65 8.19
CA LEU A 21 -8.23 16.75 7.28
C LEU A 21 -8.31 15.48 6.44
N ALA A 22 -9.47 14.86 6.31
CA ALA A 22 -9.67 13.69 5.44
C ALA A 22 -10.74 13.95 4.38
N LEU A 23 -10.36 13.80 3.10
CA LEU A 23 -11.34 13.76 2.02
C LEU A 23 -12.11 12.45 2.07
N THR A 24 -13.44 12.54 2.10
CA THR A 24 -14.35 11.40 2.04
C THR A 24 -15.51 11.69 1.11
N SER A 25 -15.87 10.71 0.28
CA SER A 25 -17.10 10.73 -0.53
C SER A 25 -18.30 10.14 0.21
N ASN A 26 -18.06 9.52 1.37
CA ASN A 26 -19.10 8.92 2.20
C ASN A 26 -19.32 9.75 3.46
N ALA A 27 -20.46 10.44 3.52
CA ALA A 27 -20.84 11.30 4.65
C ALA A 27 -21.05 10.49 5.96
N THR A 28 -21.43 9.21 5.88
CA THR A 28 -21.66 8.36 7.06
C THR A 28 -20.38 8.09 7.85
N ARG A 29 -19.20 8.28 7.26
CA ARG A 29 -17.91 8.16 7.93
C ARG A 29 -17.50 9.39 8.75
N ALA A 30 -18.23 10.49 8.64
CA ALA A 30 -17.86 11.73 9.32
C ALA A 30 -17.80 11.61 10.85
N PRO A 31 -18.72 10.94 11.55
CA PRO A 31 -18.62 10.73 13.00
C PRO A 31 -17.38 9.95 13.40
N GLN A 32 -17.08 8.85 12.70
CA GLN A 32 -15.87 8.04 12.93
C GLN A 32 -14.59 8.88 12.77
N LEU A 33 -14.48 9.67 11.70
CA LEU A 33 -13.32 10.53 11.47
C LEU A 33 -13.13 11.56 12.60
N ARG A 34 -14.22 12.19 13.04
CA ARG A 34 -14.17 13.16 14.14
C ARG A 34 -13.75 12.54 15.47
N ALA A 35 -14.19 11.32 15.76
CA ALA A 35 -13.79 10.58 16.96
C ALA A 35 -12.27 10.33 17.03
N HIS A 36 -11.59 10.27 15.86
CA HIS A 36 -10.13 10.18 15.75
C HIS A 36 -9.44 11.55 15.56
N GLY A 37 -10.12 12.66 15.87
CA GLY A 37 -9.52 14.01 15.75
C GLY A 37 -9.33 14.50 14.32
N VAL A 38 -10.01 13.87 13.33
CA VAL A 38 -9.88 14.19 11.91
C VAL A 38 -11.07 14.99 11.44
N THR A 39 -10.85 16.17 10.84
CA THR A 39 -11.92 16.95 10.21
C THR A 39 -12.28 16.35 8.85
N PRO A 40 -13.54 15.85 8.67
CA PRO A 40 -13.95 15.33 7.38
C PRO A 40 -14.20 16.45 6.38
N LEU A 41 -13.72 16.28 5.17
CA LEU A 41 -14.01 17.12 4.01
C LEU A 41 -14.81 16.31 3.01
N ASN A 42 -16.02 16.75 2.70
CA ASN A 42 -16.81 16.10 1.67
C ASN A 42 -16.23 16.39 0.28
N GLY A 43 -15.97 15.34 -0.49
CA GLY A 43 -15.48 15.43 -1.86
C GLY A 43 -15.11 14.05 -2.40
N ASN A 44 -15.12 13.93 -3.73
CA ASN A 44 -14.90 12.68 -4.44
C ASN A 44 -13.77 12.87 -5.48
N LEU A 45 -12.78 11.99 -5.48
CA LEU A 45 -11.69 11.98 -6.46
C LEU A 45 -12.19 11.73 -7.89
N ASP A 46 -13.34 11.10 -8.05
CA ASP A 46 -14.00 10.88 -9.35
C ASP A 46 -14.84 12.09 -9.80
N ALA A 47 -14.99 13.11 -8.94
CA ALA A 47 -15.73 14.35 -9.22
C ALA A 47 -14.81 15.58 -9.02
N PRO A 48 -13.97 15.95 -10.01
CA PRO A 48 -12.90 16.97 -9.86
C PRO A 48 -13.38 18.32 -9.32
N ARG A 49 -14.62 18.74 -9.65
CA ARG A 49 -15.19 20.00 -9.15
C ARG A 49 -15.25 20.05 -7.62
N THR A 50 -15.44 18.90 -6.94
CA THR A 50 -15.51 18.81 -5.48
C THR A 50 -14.14 18.98 -4.81
N LEU A 51 -13.04 18.85 -5.57
CA LEU A 51 -11.68 18.93 -5.07
C LEU A 51 -11.12 20.36 -5.00
N ARG A 52 -11.79 21.35 -5.58
CA ARG A 52 -11.34 22.76 -5.60
C ARG A 52 -11.02 23.32 -4.22
N ARG A 53 -11.75 22.86 -3.19
CA ARG A 53 -11.53 23.23 -1.79
C ARG A 53 -10.22 22.73 -1.20
N LEU A 54 -9.55 21.78 -1.84
CA LEU A 54 -8.25 21.26 -1.38
C LEU A 54 -7.10 22.21 -1.71
N ALA A 55 -7.33 23.17 -2.61
CA ALA A 55 -6.32 24.11 -3.06
C ALA A 55 -5.82 24.99 -1.90
N GLY A 56 -4.54 24.92 -1.59
CA GLY A 56 -3.91 25.71 -0.51
C GLY A 56 -4.28 25.29 0.90
N LEU A 57 -5.02 24.20 1.10
CA LEU A 57 -5.56 23.81 2.40
C LEU A 57 -4.55 23.06 3.27
N ALA A 58 -3.69 22.25 2.68
CA ALA A 58 -2.79 21.37 3.41
C ALA A 58 -1.32 21.62 3.07
N THR A 59 -0.47 21.64 4.09
CA THR A 59 0.99 21.72 3.92
C THR A 59 1.63 20.37 3.60
N ARG A 60 0.97 19.28 3.96
CA ARG A 60 1.39 17.89 3.69
C ARG A 60 0.20 17.03 3.30
N VAL A 61 0.40 16.08 2.40
CA VAL A 61 -0.67 15.23 1.86
C VAL A 61 -0.25 13.78 1.91
N VAL A 62 -1.12 12.91 2.41
CA VAL A 62 -1.03 11.45 2.26
C VAL A 62 -2.13 11.00 1.31
N HIS A 63 -1.74 10.36 0.22
CA HIS A 63 -2.64 9.85 -0.82
C HIS A 63 -2.57 8.33 -0.88
N LEU A 64 -3.51 7.66 -0.20
CA LEU A 64 -3.66 6.20 -0.12
C LEU A 64 -4.93 5.71 -0.83
N ALA A 65 -5.68 6.60 -1.47
CA ALA A 65 -6.86 6.18 -2.20
C ALA A 65 -6.46 5.25 -3.36
N PRO A 66 -7.23 4.18 -3.59
CA PRO A 66 -6.98 3.31 -4.74
C PRO A 66 -7.29 4.07 -6.04
N PRO A 67 -6.65 3.70 -7.16
CA PRO A 67 -7.04 4.18 -8.48
C PRO A 67 -8.47 3.74 -8.81
N PRO A 68 -9.10 4.29 -9.86
CA PRO A 68 -10.40 3.82 -10.33
C PRO A 68 -10.36 2.34 -10.68
N ALA A 69 -11.51 1.67 -10.68
CA ALA A 69 -11.59 0.23 -10.97
C ALA A 69 -11.26 -0.08 -12.44
N ASN A 70 -11.65 0.81 -13.36
CA ASN A 70 -11.56 0.63 -14.80
C ASN A 70 -10.51 1.52 -15.46
N GLY A 71 -10.13 1.18 -16.69
CA GLY A 71 -9.15 1.93 -17.47
C GLY A 71 -7.69 1.61 -17.14
N TRP A 72 -6.79 2.29 -17.81
CA TRP A 72 -5.34 2.10 -17.69
C TRP A 72 -4.64 3.26 -16.97
N ALA A 73 -5.33 4.39 -16.78
CA ALA A 73 -4.80 5.59 -16.15
C ALA A 73 -5.45 5.84 -14.78
N ASP A 74 -4.73 6.48 -13.87
CA ASP A 74 -5.26 6.92 -12.59
C ASP A 74 -5.82 8.35 -12.68
N THR A 75 -7.07 8.45 -13.09
CA THR A 75 -7.80 9.72 -13.17
C THR A 75 -8.01 10.38 -11.81
N ARG A 76 -8.07 9.61 -10.71
CA ARG A 76 -8.19 10.13 -9.35
C ARG A 76 -6.95 10.88 -8.92
N THR A 77 -5.77 10.31 -9.16
CA THR A 77 -4.49 10.97 -8.89
C THR A 77 -4.30 12.19 -9.80
N GLN A 78 -4.75 12.12 -11.05
CA GLN A 78 -4.75 13.27 -11.96
C GLN A 78 -5.59 14.43 -11.41
N SER A 79 -6.82 14.16 -11.03
CA SER A 79 -7.75 15.15 -10.46
C SER A 79 -7.19 15.79 -9.18
N LEU A 80 -6.58 14.98 -8.31
CA LEU A 80 -5.93 15.46 -7.10
C LEU A 80 -4.75 16.39 -7.44
N ALA A 81 -3.86 15.97 -8.34
CA ALA A 81 -2.70 16.76 -8.75
C ALA A 81 -3.11 18.12 -9.34
N GLN A 82 -4.18 18.15 -10.13
CA GLN A 82 -4.76 19.40 -10.65
C GLN A 82 -5.27 20.30 -9.54
N ALA A 83 -6.03 19.77 -8.57
CA ALA A 83 -6.53 20.54 -7.44
C ALA A 83 -5.40 21.13 -6.58
N LEU A 84 -4.34 20.37 -6.33
CA LEU A 84 -3.18 20.81 -5.55
C LEU A 84 -2.30 21.87 -6.25
N ARG A 85 -2.50 22.14 -7.54
CA ARG A 85 -1.78 23.18 -8.30
C ARG A 85 -2.41 24.57 -8.16
N MET A 86 -3.66 24.67 -7.75
CA MET A 86 -4.49 25.89 -7.90
C MET A 86 -4.14 27.04 -6.94
N ARG A 87 -3.47 26.77 -5.82
CA ARG A 87 -3.07 27.75 -4.79
C ARG A 87 -1.74 27.35 -4.16
N ALA A 88 -1.50 27.76 -2.91
CA ALA A 88 -0.32 27.34 -2.15
C ALA A 88 -0.16 25.80 -2.18
N ARG A 89 1.01 25.35 -2.57
CA ARG A 89 1.30 23.93 -2.81
C ARG A 89 1.73 23.25 -1.51
N PRO A 90 1.37 21.99 -1.31
CA PRO A 90 1.90 21.23 -0.19
C PRO A 90 3.43 21.09 -0.29
N ARG A 91 4.12 21.13 0.85
CA ARG A 91 5.58 20.94 0.94
C ARG A 91 5.98 19.48 0.65
N SER A 92 5.11 18.54 1.00
CA SER A 92 5.36 17.12 0.78
C SER A 92 4.07 16.35 0.47
N VAL A 93 4.20 15.34 -0.39
CA VAL A 93 3.13 14.39 -0.72
C VAL A 93 3.68 12.99 -0.59
N VAL A 94 2.99 12.12 0.12
CA VAL A 94 3.25 10.68 0.18
C VAL A 94 2.18 9.98 -0.65
N TYR A 95 2.60 9.21 -1.64
CA TYR A 95 1.71 8.41 -2.48
C TYR A 95 1.89 6.91 -2.19
N GLY A 96 0.81 6.22 -1.83
CA GLY A 96 0.79 4.78 -1.68
C GLY A 96 0.65 4.09 -3.03
N SER A 97 1.73 3.52 -3.54
CA SER A 97 1.77 2.67 -4.73
C SER A 97 1.70 1.19 -4.33
N THR A 98 2.03 0.29 -5.24
CA THR A 98 2.06 -1.16 -5.01
C THR A 98 3.34 -1.78 -5.56
N THR A 99 3.72 -2.93 -5.01
CA THR A 99 4.84 -3.74 -5.54
C THR A 99 4.53 -4.40 -6.89
N GLY A 100 3.25 -4.53 -7.24
CA GLY A 100 2.83 -5.04 -8.55
C GLY A 100 3.32 -4.21 -9.74
N VAL A 101 3.83 -2.99 -9.53
CA VAL A 101 4.45 -2.19 -10.60
C VAL A 101 5.72 -2.83 -11.17
N TYR A 102 6.37 -3.71 -10.41
CA TYR A 102 7.57 -4.44 -10.87
C TYR A 102 7.23 -5.58 -11.84
N GLY A 103 6.00 -6.13 -11.77
CA GLY A 103 5.63 -7.36 -12.44
C GLY A 103 6.32 -8.58 -11.83
N ASP A 104 6.38 -9.65 -12.60
CA ASP A 104 7.16 -10.83 -12.23
C ASP A 104 8.67 -10.56 -12.37
N CYS A 105 9.42 -11.02 -11.40
CA CYS A 105 10.87 -10.90 -11.36
C CYS A 105 11.57 -12.26 -11.17
N GLY A 106 10.86 -13.38 -11.34
CA GLY A 106 11.43 -14.73 -11.19
C GLY A 106 12.02 -15.00 -9.81
N GLY A 107 11.50 -14.36 -8.76
CA GLY A 107 12.04 -14.49 -7.41
C GLY A 107 13.33 -13.70 -7.13
N GLU A 108 13.79 -12.87 -8.05
CA GLU A 108 14.98 -12.02 -7.84
C GLU A 108 14.77 -10.96 -6.75
N TRP A 109 15.88 -10.49 -6.18
CA TRP A 109 15.90 -9.34 -5.30
C TRP A 109 15.75 -8.05 -6.09
N VAL A 110 14.79 -7.20 -5.67
CA VAL A 110 14.37 -6.00 -6.37
C VAL A 110 14.61 -4.76 -5.52
N ALA A 111 15.45 -3.86 -6.02
CA ALA A 111 15.61 -2.52 -5.47
C ALA A 111 14.65 -1.53 -6.16
N GLU A 112 14.48 -0.34 -5.57
CA GLU A 112 13.58 0.70 -6.08
C GLU A 112 14.02 1.28 -7.44
N THR A 113 15.25 1.04 -7.85
CA THR A 113 15.79 1.41 -9.16
C THR A 113 15.41 0.45 -10.29
N ARG A 114 14.89 -0.74 -9.95
CA ARG A 114 14.40 -1.70 -10.95
C ARG A 114 13.33 -1.05 -11.83
N ALA A 115 13.46 -1.22 -13.13
CA ALA A 115 12.46 -0.77 -14.10
C ALA A 115 11.08 -1.39 -13.81
N VAL A 116 10.02 -0.58 -13.91
CA VAL A 116 8.65 -1.06 -13.75
C VAL A 116 8.21 -1.86 -14.97
N ARG A 117 7.56 -3.02 -14.75
CA ARG A 117 7.06 -3.93 -15.80
C ARG A 117 5.65 -4.41 -15.43
N ALA A 118 4.73 -3.48 -15.20
CA ALA A 118 3.37 -3.78 -14.81
C ALA A 118 2.60 -4.45 -15.96
N HIS A 119 2.02 -5.62 -15.72
CA HIS A 119 1.22 -6.35 -16.72
C HIS A 119 -0.29 -6.21 -16.48
N SER A 120 -0.73 -6.07 -15.22
CA SER A 120 -2.15 -5.94 -14.92
C SER A 120 -2.64 -4.49 -15.04
N PRO A 121 -3.90 -4.26 -15.48
CA PRO A 121 -4.49 -2.91 -15.52
C PRO A 121 -4.40 -2.17 -14.18
N ARG A 122 -4.55 -2.91 -13.08
CA ARG A 122 -4.41 -2.37 -11.72
C ARG A 122 -2.98 -1.84 -11.45
N ALA A 123 -1.96 -2.58 -11.87
CA ALA A 123 -0.57 -2.17 -11.70
C ALA A 123 -0.21 -1.02 -12.65
N GLN A 124 -0.71 -1.03 -13.88
CA GLN A 124 -0.50 0.04 -14.86
C GLN A 124 -1.05 1.39 -14.35
N ARG A 125 -2.25 1.40 -13.75
CA ARG A 125 -2.78 2.62 -13.12
C ARG A 125 -1.87 3.15 -12.01
N ARG A 126 -1.20 2.27 -11.26
CA ARG A 126 -0.23 2.70 -10.25
C ARG A 126 1.04 3.28 -10.88
N VAL A 127 1.52 2.71 -11.99
CA VAL A 127 2.66 3.27 -12.77
C VAL A 127 2.31 4.66 -13.29
N ASP A 128 1.12 4.84 -13.89
CA ASP A 128 0.63 6.15 -14.33
C ASP A 128 0.58 7.17 -13.19
N ALA A 129 0.04 6.76 -12.04
CA ALA A 129 -0.02 7.63 -10.86
C ALA A 129 1.37 8.01 -10.32
N GLU A 130 2.32 7.06 -10.25
CA GLU A 130 3.72 7.35 -9.88
C GLU A 130 4.34 8.39 -10.82
N ALA A 131 4.16 8.24 -12.13
CA ALA A 131 4.68 9.16 -13.14
C ALA A 131 4.07 10.58 -12.98
N ARG A 132 2.74 10.65 -12.81
CA ARG A 132 2.00 11.91 -12.59
C ARG A 132 2.45 12.62 -11.32
N MET A 133 2.58 11.91 -10.23
CA MET A 133 3.00 12.48 -8.95
C MET A 133 4.44 12.99 -9.01
N ARG A 134 5.35 12.26 -9.65
CA ARG A 134 6.73 12.73 -9.87
C ARG A 134 6.79 13.96 -10.77
N PHE A 135 6.03 13.96 -11.87
CA PHE A 135 5.95 15.11 -12.77
C PHE A 135 5.41 16.35 -12.03
N TRP A 136 4.31 16.17 -11.30
CA TRP A 136 3.73 17.22 -10.49
C TRP A 136 4.73 17.74 -9.43
N GLY A 137 5.43 16.85 -8.74
CA GLY A 137 6.41 17.22 -7.73
C GLY A 137 7.56 18.04 -8.30
N ARG A 138 8.13 17.65 -9.45
CA ARG A 138 9.17 18.43 -10.14
C ARG A 138 8.69 19.83 -10.51
N GLY A 139 7.51 19.94 -11.13
CA GLY A 139 6.96 21.22 -11.56
C GLY A 139 6.46 22.11 -10.41
N SER A 140 6.21 21.55 -9.22
CA SER A 140 5.72 22.30 -8.07
C SER A 140 6.79 22.60 -7.01
N GLY A 141 7.95 21.97 -7.07
CA GLY A 141 8.96 22.03 -6.01
C GLY A 141 8.57 21.23 -4.74
N ALA A 142 7.46 20.50 -4.75
CA ALA A 142 7.04 19.67 -3.63
C ALA A 142 7.84 18.37 -3.57
N ARG A 143 8.16 17.91 -2.36
CA ARG A 143 8.76 16.58 -2.18
C ARG A 143 7.68 15.52 -2.33
N VAL A 144 7.84 14.63 -3.30
CA VAL A 144 6.95 13.47 -3.50
C VAL A 144 7.69 12.20 -3.11
N SER A 145 7.15 11.48 -2.14
CA SER A 145 7.62 10.15 -1.74
C SER A 145 6.62 9.11 -2.20
N ILE A 146 7.08 8.13 -2.95
CA ILE A 146 6.27 7.02 -3.45
C ILE A 146 6.60 5.79 -2.61
N LEU A 147 5.60 5.22 -1.95
CA LEU A 147 5.73 4.00 -1.18
C LEU A 147 5.19 2.82 -1.99
N ARG A 148 6.04 1.90 -2.42
CA ARG A 148 5.65 0.63 -3.06
C ARG A 148 5.33 -0.38 -1.98
N ILE A 149 4.05 -0.63 -1.80
CA ILE A 149 3.47 -1.35 -0.68
C ILE A 149 3.10 -2.77 -1.13
N PRO A 150 3.56 -3.82 -0.43
CA PRO A 150 3.21 -5.21 -0.70
C PRO A 150 1.89 -5.61 -0.03
N GLY A 151 1.74 -6.89 0.31
CA GLY A 151 0.63 -7.41 1.11
C GLY A 151 0.63 -6.79 2.52
N ILE A 152 -0.45 -6.12 2.88
CA ILE A 152 -0.59 -5.50 4.20
C ILE A 152 -1.28 -6.48 5.14
N TYR A 153 -0.67 -6.75 6.28
CA TYR A 153 -1.26 -7.61 7.30
C TYR A 153 -1.34 -6.95 8.67
N ALA A 154 -2.32 -7.36 9.47
CA ALA A 154 -2.44 -7.08 10.91
C ALA A 154 -3.53 -7.96 11.51
N THR A 155 -3.37 -8.35 12.77
CA THR A 155 -4.36 -9.17 13.50
C THR A 155 -5.65 -8.41 13.80
N ASN A 156 -5.56 -7.10 13.99
CA ASN A 156 -6.68 -6.18 14.25
C ASN A 156 -7.23 -5.51 12.97
N ARG A 157 -7.05 -6.14 11.82
CA ARG A 157 -7.55 -5.68 10.52
C ARG A 157 -8.44 -6.74 9.90
N GLU A 158 -9.62 -6.36 9.44
CA GLU A 158 -10.51 -7.26 8.71
C GLU A 158 -9.81 -7.83 7.47
N GLY A 159 -9.82 -9.15 7.32
CA GLY A 159 -9.09 -9.85 6.25
C GLY A 159 -7.58 -9.63 6.28
N GLY A 160 -7.01 -9.12 7.37
CA GLY A 160 -5.61 -8.77 7.50
C GLY A 160 -4.67 -9.93 7.82
N THR A 161 -5.20 -11.15 7.98
CA THR A 161 -4.41 -12.35 8.22
C THR A 161 -4.90 -13.51 7.36
N PRO A 162 -4.10 -14.56 7.14
CA PRO A 162 -4.55 -15.73 6.37
C PRO A 162 -5.51 -16.65 7.14
N ARG A 163 -5.83 -16.36 8.42
CA ARG A 163 -6.62 -17.23 9.31
C ARG A 163 -7.94 -17.71 8.67
N ALA A 164 -8.68 -16.80 8.03
CA ALA A 164 -9.95 -17.16 7.39
C ALA A 164 -9.78 -18.13 6.20
N ARG A 165 -8.67 -18.05 5.49
CA ARG A 165 -8.33 -18.98 4.39
C ARG A 165 -7.87 -20.33 4.92
N LEU A 166 -7.09 -20.35 6.00
CA LEU A 166 -6.66 -21.57 6.70
C LEU A 166 -7.88 -22.34 7.22
N LEU A 167 -8.81 -21.66 7.88
CA LEU A 167 -10.04 -22.28 8.38
C LEU A 167 -10.94 -22.85 7.25
N LYS A 168 -10.84 -22.32 6.05
CA LYS A 168 -11.56 -22.84 4.86
C LYS A 168 -10.79 -23.94 4.14
N GLY A 169 -9.61 -24.32 4.61
CA GLY A 169 -8.77 -25.34 3.96
C GLY A 169 -8.30 -24.92 2.56
N VAL A 170 -8.19 -23.61 2.26
CA VAL A 170 -7.74 -23.15 0.95
C VAL A 170 -6.29 -23.60 0.71
N PRO A 171 -6.00 -24.39 -0.34
CA PRO A 171 -4.68 -24.90 -0.60
C PRO A 171 -3.69 -23.81 -1.04
N VAL A 172 -2.39 -24.12 -0.99
CA VAL A 172 -1.30 -23.30 -1.50
C VAL A 172 -0.47 -24.11 -2.51
N LEU A 173 0.36 -23.43 -3.29
CA LEU A 173 1.22 -24.14 -4.24
C LEU A 173 2.31 -24.94 -3.54
N ARG A 174 2.74 -26.06 -4.13
CA ARG A 174 3.92 -26.80 -3.72
C ARG A 174 5.18 -25.97 -3.91
N ASP A 175 6.25 -26.28 -3.20
CA ASP A 175 7.42 -25.41 -3.07
C ASP A 175 8.09 -25.03 -4.39
N GLU A 176 8.18 -25.98 -5.33
CA GLU A 176 8.76 -25.76 -6.66
C GLU A 176 7.92 -24.83 -7.55
N ASP A 177 6.62 -24.74 -7.31
CA ASP A 177 5.68 -23.92 -8.05
C ASP A 177 5.35 -22.58 -7.35
N ASP A 178 5.80 -22.41 -6.10
CA ASP A 178 5.40 -21.29 -5.27
C ASP A 178 6.22 -20.02 -5.55
N VAL A 179 5.71 -18.90 -5.13
CA VAL A 179 6.24 -17.56 -5.42
C VAL A 179 6.67 -16.83 -4.16
N TYR A 180 7.77 -16.10 -4.26
CA TYR A 180 8.16 -15.17 -3.20
C TYR A 180 7.17 -14.03 -3.10
N THR A 181 6.68 -13.80 -1.89
CA THR A 181 5.77 -12.71 -1.55
C THR A 181 6.42 -11.76 -0.53
N ASN A 182 5.98 -10.52 -0.52
CA ASN A 182 6.45 -9.54 0.44
C ASN A 182 5.28 -9.05 1.27
N HIS A 183 5.55 -8.67 2.50
CA HIS A 183 4.54 -8.27 3.45
C HIS A 183 4.97 -7.00 4.21
N ILE A 184 4.02 -6.31 4.80
CA ILE A 184 4.25 -5.23 5.75
C ILE A 184 3.13 -5.20 6.78
N GLN A 185 3.48 -5.10 8.04
CA GLN A 185 2.50 -4.91 9.10
C GLN A 185 1.90 -3.50 9.02
N ALA A 186 0.58 -3.40 9.23
CA ALA A 186 -0.19 -2.18 9.01
C ALA A 186 0.30 -0.97 9.82
N ASP A 187 0.75 -1.16 11.07
CA ASP A 187 1.26 -0.08 11.91
C ASP A 187 2.64 0.40 11.45
N ASP A 188 3.50 -0.51 10.97
CA ASP A 188 4.78 -0.13 10.38
C ASP A 188 4.60 0.61 9.06
N LEU A 189 3.61 0.22 8.24
CA LEU A 189 3.24 0.98 7.04
C LEU A 189 2.74 2.38 7.39
N ALA A 190 1.90 2.53 8.42
CA ALA A 190 1.44 3.85 8.87
C ALA A 190 2.62 4.72 9.35
N ARG A 191 3.58 4.12 10.08
CA ARG A 191 4.82 4.79 10.48
C ARG A 191 5.67 5.21 9.28
N ALA A 192 5.78 4.36 8.26
CA ALA A 192 6.47 4.69 7.02
C ALA A 192 5.82 5.91 6.34
N CYS A 193 4.48 5.96 6.26
CA CYS A 193 3.75 7.12 5.73
C CYS A 193 4.06 8.39 6.55
N CYS A 194 4.02 8.30 7.87
CA CYS A 194 4.35 9.42 8.74
C CYS A 194 5.78 9.91 8.53
N LEU A 195 6.77 9.04 8.57
CA LEU A 195 8.16 9.40 8.37
C LEU A 195 8.42 10.00 6.99
N ALA A 196 7.82 9.44 5.94
CA ALA A 196 7.97 9.94 4.58
C ALA A 196 7.46 11.38 4.41
N LEU A 197 6.43 11.81 5.16
CA LEU A 197 5.94 13.20 5.14
C LEU A 197 7.00 14.23 5.56
N TRP A 198 7.94 13.88 6.44
CA TRP A 198 8.95 14.79 6.98
C TRP A 198 10.36 14.51 6.44
N ARG A 199 10.72 13.23 6.26
CA ARG A 199 12.08 12.78 5.91
C ARG A 199 12.21 12.36 4.45
N GLY A 200 11.10 12.07 3.77
CA GLY A 200 11.13 11.60 2.39
C GLY A 200 11.84 12.58 1.46
N ALA A 201 12.77 12.08 0.67
CA ALA A 201 13.48 12.87 -0.34
C ALA A 201 12.58 13.21 -1.54
N ALA A 202 12.97 14.21 -2.33
CA ALA A 202 12.20 14.66 -3.48
C ALA A 202 12.15 13.60 -4.58
N GLN A 203 10.94 13.27 -5.04
CA GLN A 203 10.65 12.33 -6.13
C GLN A 203 11.21 10.91 -5.87
N ARG A 204 11.29 10.53 -4.59
CA ARG A 204 11.95 9.29 -4.14
C ARG A 204 10.94 8.14 -4.01
N VAL A 205 11.37 6.95 -4.40
CA VAL A 205 10.63 5.70 -4.23
C VAL A 205 11.22 4.91 -3.06
N TYR A 206 10.33 4.29 -2.29
CA TYR A 206 10.68 3.42 -1.18
C TYR A 206 9.91 2.10 -1.29
N ASN A 207 10.61 0.98 -1.28
CA ASN A 207 10.01 -0.31 -0.99
C ASN A 207 9.67 -0.36 0.50
N VAL A 208 8.41 -0.66 0.84
CA VAL A 208 7.96 -0.65 2.23
C VAL A 208 7.49 -2.04 2.60
N ASN A 209 8.43 -2.91 2.95
CA ASN A 209 8.20 -4.31 3.32
C ASN A 209 8.98 -4.68 4.59
N ASP A 210 8.52 -5.73 5.26
CA ASP A 210 9.24 -6.36 6.36
C ASP A 210 10.46 -7.19 5.87
N ASP A 211 11.10 -7.91 6.79
CA ASP A 211 12.32 -8.67 6.51
C ASP A 211 12.04 -10.17 6.25
N SER A 212 10.79 -10.57 6.06
CA SER A 212 10.41 -11.99 6.04
C SER A 212 10.96 -12.76 4.83
N GLY A 213 10.85 -12.22 3.61
CA GLY A 213 11.38 -12.88 2.41
C GLY A 213 10.82 -14.28 2.12
N LEU A 214 9.57 -14.56 2.46
CA LEU A 214 8.93 -15.87 2.39
C LEU A 214 8.26 -16.14 1.04
N LYS A 215 8.17 -17.42 0.65
CA LYS A 215 7.19 -17.86 -0.33
C LYS A 215 5.77 -17.77 0.25
N MET A 216 4.76 -17.77 -0.62
CA MET A 216 3.37 -17.63 -0.17
C MET A 216 2.94 -18.79 0.72
N GLY A 217 3.30 -20.01 0.37
CA GLY A 217 2.98 -21.19 1.18
C GLY A 217 3.65 -21.15 2.55
N ASP A 218 4.92 -20.71 2.63
CA ASP A 218 5.63 -20.57 3.90
C ASP A 218 4.96 -19.52 4.81
N TYR A 219 4.47 -18.43 4.23
CA TYR A 219 3.68 -17.45 4.97
C TYR A 219 2.42 -18.05 5.59
N PHE A 220 1.75 -18.96 4.86
CA PHE A 220 0.58 -19.67 5.38
C PHE A 220 0.94 -20.71 6.43
N ASP A 221 2.08 -21.41 6.28
CA ASP A 221 2.56 -22.37 7.27
C ASP A 221 2.90 -21.68 8.59
N VAL A 222 3.64 -20.56 8.53
CA VAL A 222 3.91 -19.74 9.73
C VAL A 222 2.63 -19.30 10.43
N ALA A 223 1.62 -18.87 9.67
CA ALA A 223 0.35 -18.47 10.25
C ALA A 223 -0.44 -19.64 10.81
N ALA A 224 -0.42 -20.81 10.16
CA ALA A 224 -1.07 -22.02 10.66
C ALA A 224 -0.48 -22.45 12.01
N ASP A 225 0.85 -22.50 12.09
CA ASP A 225 1.56 -22.86 13.32
C ASP A 225 1.24 -21.88 14.46
N LEU A 226 1.25 -20.55 14.18
CA LEU A 226 0.94 -19.52 15.19
C LEU A 226 -0.52 -19.59 15.70
N TYR A 227 -1.45 -20.03 14.85
CA TYR A 227 -2.87 -20.10 15.19
C TYR A 227 -3.32 -21.47 15.67
N GLY A 228 -2.41 -22.46 15.75
CA GLY A 228 -2.73 -23.84 16.09
C GLY A 228 -3.69 -24.49 15.09
N LEU A 229 -3.59 -24.13 13.81
CA LEU A 229 -4.41 -24.63 12.72
C LEU A 229 -3.61 -25.61 11.84
N PRO A 230 -4.27 -26.55 11.16
CA PRO A 230 -3.60 -27.40 10.18
C PRO A 230 -2.93 -26.56 9.09
N ARG A 231 -1.72 -26.95 8.69
CA ARG A 231 -1.07 -26.35 7.51
C ARG A 231 -1.87 -26.64 6.26
N PRO A 232 -1.93 -25.73 5.28
CA PRO A 232 -2.71 -25.91 4.06
C PRO A 232 -2.11 -27.03 3.19
N GLN A 233 -2.99 -27.71 2.44
CA GLN A 233 -2.57 -28.68 1.45
C GLN A 233 -1.70 -28.01 0.38
N ARG A 234 -0.63 -28.69 -0.04
CA ARG A 234 0.21 -28.26 -1.16
C ARG A 234 -0.29 -28.87 -2.46
N ILE A 235 -0.55 -28.06 -3.48
CA ILE A 235 -1.02 -28.49 -4.79
C ILE A 235 -0.06 -28.05 -5.89
N ALA A 236 -0.04 -28.79 -7.00
CA ALA A 236 0.69 -28.39 -8.19
C ALA A 236 0.06 -27.16 -8.85
N ARG A 237 0.85 -26.33 -9.54
CA ARG A 237 0.34 -25.19 -10.29
C ARG A 237 -0.62 -25.64 -11.41
N GLU A 238 -0.33 -26.76 -12.02
CA GLU A 238 -1.24 -27.45 -12.93
C GLU A 238 -2.50 -27.87 -12.17
N GLY A 239 -3.67 -27.44 -12.65
CA GLY A 239 -4.94 -27.68 -11.94
C GLY A 239 -5.25 -26.72 -10.77
N ALA A 240 -4.33 -25.83 -10.40
CA ALA A 240 -4.62 -24.84 -9.34
C ALA A 240 -5.78 -23.91 -9.71
N ALA A 241 -6.02 -23.67 -10.99
CA ALA A 241 -7.12 -22.84 -11.49
C ALA A 241 -8.52 -23.42 -11.15
N GLU A 242 -8.62 -24.72 -10.95
CA GLU A 242 -9.87 -25.41 -10.57
C GLU A 242 -10.18 -25.26 -9.07
N GLN A 243 -9.15 -25.04 -8.26
CA GLN A 243 -9.25 -25.06 -6.79
C GLN A 243 -9.09 -23.66 -6.16
N LEU A 244 -8.49 -22.70 -6.89
CA LEU A 244 -8.18 -21.39 -6.36
C LEU A 244 -8.93 -20.28 -7.12
N PRO A 245 -9.43 -19.24 -6.41
CA PRO A 245 -10.02 -18.08 -7.06
C PRO A 245 -9.02 -17.39 -8.01
N LEU A 246 -9.50 -16.95 -9.18
CA LEU A 246 -8.68 -16.27 -10.21
C LEU A 246 -7.89 -15.07 -9.66
N VAL A 247 -8.48 -14.35 -8.70
CA VAL A 247 -7.80 -13.21 -8.03
C VAL A 247 -6.58 -13.69 -7.24
N LEU A 248 -6.67 -14.85 -6.58
CA LEU A 248 -5.55 -15.43 -5.83
C LEU A 248 -4.45 -15.90 -6.78
N LEU A 249 -4.83 -16.59 -7.86
CA LEU A 249 -3.90 -17.03 -8.91
C LEU A 249 -3.15 -15.84 -9.54
N SER A 250 -3.81 -14.68 -9.70
CA SER A 250 -3.16 -13.50 -10.25
C SER A 250 -2.01 -12.99 -9.37
N PHE A 251 -2.05 -13.21 -8.07
CA PHE A 251 -0.95 -12.89 -7.15
C PHE A 251 0.16 -13.95 -7.17
N MET A 252 -0.18 -15.19 -7.49
CA MET A 252 0.77 -16.31 -7.61
C MET A 252 1.53 -16.33 -8.95
N ASN A 253 1.27 -15.37 -9.86
CA ASN A 253 1.97 -15.23 -11.13
C ASN A 253 3.13 -14.22 -11.09
N GLU A 254 3.42 -13.64 -9.94
CA GLU A 254 4.48 -12.64 -9.79
C GLU A 254 5.34 -12.98 -8.58
N SER A 255 6.57 -13.41 -8.82
CA SER A 255 7.55 -13.76 -7.79
C SER A 255 8.64 -12.70 -7.70
N ARG A 256 8.89 -12.16 -6.50
CA ARG A 256 9.96 -11.19 -6.23
C ARG A 256 10.27 -11.09 -4.76
N ARG A 257 11.52 -10.76 -4.44
CA ARG A 257 11.98 -10.39 -3.10
C ARG A 257 12.40 -8.93 -3.11
N MET A 258 12.05 -8.16 -2.10
CA MET A 258 12.29 -6.72 -2.12
C MET A 258 13.33 -6.29 -1.11
N HIS A 259 14.32 -5.52 -1.57
CA HIS A 259 15.19 -4.77 -0.67
C HIS A 259 14.42 -3.63 -0.01
N ASN A 260 14.53 -3.50 1.31
CA ASN A 260 13.90 -2.45 2.11
C ASN A 260 14.90 -1.51 2.78
N GLN A 261 16.18 -1.64 2.44
CA GLN A 261 17.26 -0.88 3.07
C GLN A 261 17.06 0.62 2.97
N ARG A 262 16.52 1.10 1.85
CA ARG A 262 16.29 2.53 1.62
C ARG A 262 15.31 3.13 2.62
N MET A 263 14.19 2.47 2.94
CA MET A 263 13.26 2.99 3.95
C MET A 263 13.89 3.00 5.34
N LYS A 264 14.76 2.04 5.65
CA LYS A 264 15.46 1.98 6.94
C LYS A 264 16.48 3.09 7.08
N THR A 265 17.26 3.36 6.03
CA THR A 265 18.33 4.37 6.08
C THR A 265 17.83 5.79 5.88
N GLU A 266 17.06 6.06 4.82
CA GLU A 266 16.63 7.41 4.46
C GLU A 266 15.43 7.92 5.29
N LEU A 267 14.44 7.05 5.58
CA LEU A 267 13.32 7.42 6.45
C LEU A 267 13.63 7.21 7.93
N GLY A 268 14.64 6.41 8.25
CA GLY A 268 14.95 6.00 9.63
C GLY A 268 13.86 5.10 10.22
N LEU A 269 13.20 4.31 9.38
CA LEU A 269 12.16 3.39 9.83
C LEU A 269 12.79 2.16 10.50
N ARG A 270 12.53 1.98 11.77
CA ARG A 270 12.81 0.74 12.50
C ARG A 270 11.51 -0.04 12.58
N LEU A 271 11.48 -1.23 11.98
CA LEU A 271 10.30 -2.10 12.03
C LEU A 271 10.00 -2.52 13.46
N ARG A 272 8.74 -2.38 13.88
CA ARG A 272 8.22 -2.96 15.13
C ARG A 272 7.94 -4.44 14.95
N TYR A 273 7.55 -4.80 13.75
CA TYR A 273 7.25 -6.16 13.32
C TYR A 273 8.17 -6.54 12.16
N PRO A 274 9.45 -6.89 12.45
CA PRO A 274 10.43 -7.16 11.41
C PRO A 274 10.11 -8.39 10.56
N THR A 275 9.27 -9.30 11.06
CA THR A 275 8.85 -10.50 10.33
C THR A 275 7.36 -10.76 10.50
N VAL A 276 6.77 -11.52 9.58
CA VAL A 276 5.38 -11.97 9.70
C VAL A 276 5.15 -12.76 10.96
N HIS A 277 6.14 -13.55 11.43
CA HIS A 277 6.06 -14.29 12.70
C HIS A 277 5.85 -13.34 13.90
N SER A 278 6.54 -12.20 13.93
CA SER A 278 6.38 -11.22 15.02
C SER A 278 5.09 -10.41 14.90
N GLY A 279 4.55 -10.25 13.70
CA GLY A 279 3.39 -9.39 13.46
C GLY A 279 2.04 -10.11 13.36
N LEU A 280 2.04 -11.46 13.34
CA LEU A 280 0.83 -12.29 13.37
C LEU A 280 0.49 -12.83 14.78
N ARG A 281 1.35 -12.60 15.75
CA ARG A 281 1.13 -12.93 17.19
C ARG A 281 0.08 -12.05 17.84
#